data_a1ebda9d262ed32459984e1ca82b45c2
#
_entry.id   a1ebda9d262ed32459984e1ca82b45c2
#
_cell.length_a   1.000
_cell.length_b   1.000
_cell.length_c   1.000
_cell.angle_alpha   90.00
_cell.angle_beta   90.00
_cell.angle_gamma   90.00
#
_symmetry.space_group_name_H-M   'P 1'
#
loop_
_entity.id
_entity.type
_entity.pdbx_description
1 polymer ?
#
loop_
_entity_poly.entity_id
_entity_poly.type
_entity_poly.pdbx_seq_one_letter_code
_entity_poly.pdbx_strand_id
1 'polypeptide(L)'
;MNKKSVPALMCFHLLELLGSMSRFGKRFISVIADILMISLAFWGGYWVRLDDAFPITSIKHWVLLLALSVFSVFVFARLGLYRAVLRFVSFRVLWTIALGTGASTLFLVMSSFYFSVFLPRTVTIIYFAFMVLFVGGVRLFFRALLNITRVVRTPVIIYGAGAAGRQLQMALLQGNEFYPVAFVDDDTAMHGYQLQGASVHPLHKFLLC
;
A
#
# COMPACT_ATOMS: atom_id res chain seq x y z
N MET A 1 -10.73 -20.82 25.06
CA MET A 1 -9.37 -20.25 25.12
C MET A 1 -8.85 -20.11 23.69
N ASN A 2 -8.92 -18.88 23.16
CA ASN A 2 -8.69 -18.60 21.74
C ASN A 2 -7.19 -18.31 21.53
N LYS A 3 -6.47 -19.25 20.95
CA LYS A 3 -5.08 -19.10 20.52
C LYS A 3 -5.02 -18.10 19.36
N LYS A 4 -5.01 -16.80 19.65
CA LYS A 4 -4.58 -15.81 18.66
C LYS A 4 -3.11 -16.10 18.36
N SER A 5 -2.86 -16.56 17.15
CA SER A 5 -1.52 -16.94 16.71
C SER A 5 -0.57 -15.75 16.87
N VAL A 6 0.60 -16.00 17.46
CA VAL A 6 1.69 -15.04 17.73
C VAL A 6 2.01 -14.14 16.52
N PRO A 7 1.96 -14.62 15.24
CA PRO A 7 2.17 -13.77 14.07
C PRO A 7 1.11 -12.68 13.86
N ALA A 8 -0.13 -12.90 14.30
CA ALA A 8 -1.20 -11.89 14.18
C ALA A 8 -1.01 -10.71 15.15
N LEU A 9 -0.52 -10.97 16.36
CA LEU A 9 -0.21 -9.94 17.36
C LEU A 9 0.99 -9.09 16.96
N MET A 10 2.03 -9.70 16.38
CA MET A 10 3.23 -9.00 15.91
C MET A 10 2.91 -8.13 14.69
N CYS A 11 2.04 -8.61 13.79
CA CYS A 11 1.56 -7.84 12.64
C CYS A 11 0.68 -6.66 13.06
N PHE A 12 -0.16 -6.84 14.09
CA PHE A 12 -1.01 -5.78 14.65
C PHE A 12 -0.18 -4.67 15.30
N HIS A 13 0.85 -5.03 16.07
CA HIS A 13 1.77 -4.07 16.71
C HIS A 13 2.60 -3.27 15.69
N LEU A 14 3.06 -3.92 14.60
CA LEU A 14 3.74 -3.25 13.49
C LEU A 14 2.82 -2.26 12.75
N LEU A 15 1.56 -2.62 12.55
CA LEU A 15 0.57 -1.75 11.91
C LEU A 15 0.21 -0.55 12.78
N GLU A 16 0.14 -0.72 14.08
CA GLU A 16 -0.14 0.34 15.05
C GLU A 16 1.05 1.32 15.15
N LEU A 17 2.27 0.81 15.19
CA LEU A 17 3.51 1.59 15.10
C LEU A 17 3.61 2.38 13.80
N LEU A 18 3.30 1.74 12.66
CA LEU A 18 3.26 2.40 11.36
C LEU A 18 2.10 3.42 11.27
N GLY A 19 0.99 3.17 11.98
CA GLY A 19 -0.15 4.08 12.05
C GLY A 19 0.19 5.41 12.74
N SER A 20 0.92 5.36 13.84
CA SER A 20 1.27 6.52 14.68
C SER A 20 2.43 7.37 14.11
N MET A 21 3.19 6.85 13.13
CA MET A 21 4.32 7.58 12.55
C MET A 21 3.91 8.77 11.70
N SER A 22 4.71 9.85 11.77
CA SER A 22 4.56 11.03 10.93
C SER A 22 4.61 10.68 9.43
N ARG A 23 4.02 11.53 8.59
CA ARG A 23 4.04 11.35 7.12
C ARG A 23 5.46 11.26 6.55
N PHE A 24 6.42 11.94 7.17
CA PHE A 24 7.83 11.89 6.82
C PHE A 24 8.45 10.53 7.14
N GLY A 25 8.20 9.98 8.31
CA GLY A 25 8.72 8.67 8.71
C GLY A 25 8.25 7.55 7.76
N LYS A 26 6.97 7.56 7.37
CA LYS A 26 6.41 6.59 6.41
C LYS A 26 7.09 6.65 5.05
N ARG A 27 7.38 7.86 4.54
CA ARG A 27 8.12 8.03 3.27
C ARG A 27 9.55 7.53 3.39
N PHE A 28 10.24 7.84 4.48
CA PHE A 28 11.62 7.44 4.72
C PHE A 28 11.76 5.90 4.76
N ILE A 29 10.86 5.22 5.48
CA ILE A 29 10.82 3.75 5.51
C ILE A 29 10.60 3.17 4.10
N SER A 30 9.68 3.77 3.32
CA SER A 30 9.43 3.31 1.94
C SER A 30 10.65 3.48 1.04
N VAL A 31 11.40 4.57 1.18
CA VAL A 31 12.64 4.81 0.42
C VAL A 31 13.71 3.79 0.78
N ILE A 32 13.90 3.51 2.08
CA ILE A 32 14.85 2.49 2.54
C ILE A 32 14.47 1.11 2.00
N ALA A 33 13.19 0.76 2.09
CA ALA A 33 12.69 -0.51 1.55
C ALA A 33 12.94 -0.62 0.04
N ASP A 34 12.68 0.44 -0.73
CA ASP A 34 12.95 0.46 -2.17
C ASP A 34 14.44 0.30 -2.48
N ILE A 35 15.35 0.97 -1.73
CA ILE A 35 16.80 0.80 -1.88
C ILE A 35 17.23 -0.65 -1.61
N LEU A 36 16.70 -1.27 -0.56
CA LEU A 36 16.95 -2.67 -0.25
C LEU A 36 16.47 -3.59 -1.37
N MET A 37 15.27 -3.34 -1.91
CA MET A 37 14.72 -4.13 -3.02
C MET A 37 15.51 -3.96 -4.31
N ILE A 38 15.97 -2.75 -4.64
CA ILE A 38 16.85 -2.48 -5.77
C ILE A 38 18.16 -3.25 -5.62
N SER A 39 18.73 -3.23 -4.41
CA SER A 39 19.97 -3.98 -4.12
C SER A 39 19.76 -5.47 -4.25
N LEU A 40 18.68 -6.01 -3.69
CA LEU A 40 18.32 -7.43 -3.79
C LEU A 40 18.06 -7.85 -5.25
N ALA A 41 17.37 -7.03 -6.02
CA ALA A 41 17.11 -7.30 -7.44
C ALA A 41 18.38 -7.27 -8.27
N PHE A 42 19.28 -6.31 -8.00
CA PHE A 42 20.56 -6.19 -8.68
C PHE A 42 21.46 -7.40 -8.39
N TRP A 43 21.69 -7.69 -7.12
CA TRP A 43 22.52 -8.80 -6.70
C TRP A 43 21.88 -10.16 -7.01
N GLY A 44 20.58 -10.29 -6.83
CA GLY A 44 19.83 -11.50 -7.18
C GLY A 44 19.88 -11.81 -8.67
N GLY A 45 19.86 -10.79 -9.54
CA GLY A 45 20.03 -10.94 -10.98
C GLY A 45 21.39 -11.51 -11.35
N TYR A 46 22.46 -11.05 -10.73
CA TYR A 46 23.80 -11.60 -10.92
C TYR A 46 23.91 -13.02 -10.36
N TRP A 47 23.42 -13.26 -9.15
CA TRP A 47 23.50 -14.57 -8.51
C TRP A 47 22.78 -15.66 -9.32
N VAL A 48 21.55 -15.40 -9.76
CA VAL A 48 20.80 -16.37 -10.57
C VAL A 48 21.48 -16.70 -11.89
N ARG A 49 22.30 -15.78 -12.46
CA ARG A 49 22.93 -15.99 -13.77
C ARG A 49 24.34 -16.53 -13.70
N LEU A 50 25.14 -16.12 -12.72
CA LEU A 50 26.58 -16.35 -12.70
C LEU A 50 27.01 -17.35 -11.61
N ASP A 51 26.08 -17.82 -10.80
CA ASP A 51 26.34 -18.73 -9.70
C ASP A 51 27.46 -18.23 -8.77
N ASP A 52 28.58 -18.96 -8.64
CA ASP A 52 29.70 -18.57 -7.78
C ASP A 52 30.63 -17.47 -8.36
N ALA A 53 30.46 -17.09 -9.60
CA ALA A 53 31.30 -16.08 -10.27
C ALA A 53 30.89 -14.62 -9.95
N PHE A 54 30.62 -14.34 -8.67
CA PHE A 54 30.06 -13.06 -8.27
C PHE A 54 31.14 -11.95 -8.13
N PRO A 55 31.10 -10.87 -8.91
CA PRO A 55 32.13 -9.83 -8.90
C PRO A 55 31.93 -8.81 -7.77
N ILE A 56 31.70 -9.28 -6.52
CA ILE A 56 31.52 -8.40 -5.34
C ILE A 56 32.76 -7.51 -5.11
N THR A 57 33.92 -7.94 -5.59
CA THR A 57 35.21 -7.29 -5.35
C THR A 57 35.41 -6.01 -6.17
N SER A 58 34.63 -5.78 -7.23
CA SER A 58 34.83 -4.62 -8.09
C SER A 58 34.08 -3.38 -7.57
N ILE A 59 34.81 -2.34 -7.25
CA ILE A 59 34.26 -1.02 -6.86
C ILE A 59 33.26 -0.47 -7.89
N LYS A 60 33.42 -0.79 -9.17
CA LYS A 60 32.54 -0.35 -10.26
C LYS A 60 31.11 -0.82 -10.07
N HIS A 61 30.89 -2.06 -9.58
CA HIS A 61 29.55 -2.58 -9.33
C HIS A 61 28.85 -1.84 -8.18
N TRP A 62 29.60 -1.46 -7.14
CA TRP A 62 29.07 -0.67 -6.04
C TRP A 62 28.70 0.75 -6.46
N VAL A 63 29.53 1.40 -7.28
CA VAL A 63 29.23 2.72 -7.85
C VAL A 63 28.00 2.64 -8.75
N LEU A 64 27.91 1.60 -9.58
CA LEU A 64 26.74 1.36 -10.44
C LEU A 64 25.47 1.17 -9.60
N LEU A 65 25.53 0.36 -8.55
CA LEU A 65 24.40 0.13 -7.63
C LEU A 65 23.95 1.42 -6.92
N LEU A 66 24.89 2.23 -6.49
CA LEU A 66 24.60 3.52 -5.86
C LEU A 66 23.91 4.47 -6.84
N ALA A 67 24.46 4.63 -8.04
CA ALA A 67 23.87 5.47 -9.09
C ALA A 67 22.48 4.97 -9.47
N LEU A 68 22.32 3.66 -9.62
CA LEU A 68 21.02 3.01 -9.90
C LEU A 68 19.99 3.26 -8.79
N SER A 69 20.40 3.14 -7.53
CA SER A 69 19.52 3.37 -6.38
C SER A 69 19.05 4.81 -6.32
N VAL A 70 19.96 5.78 -6.47
CA VAL A 70 19.61 7.20 -6.48
C VAL A 70 18.67 7.54 -7.62
N PHE A 71 18.98 7.07 -8.84
CA PHE A 71 18.13 7.30 -10.00
C PHE A 71 16.73 6.68 -9.84
N SER A 72 16.67 5.44 -9.39
CA SER A 72 15.39 4.72 -9.23
C SER A 72 14.51 5.39 -8.17
N VAL A 73 15.05 5.76 -7.02
CA VAL A 73 14.32 6.50 -5.97
C VAL A 73 13.83 7.85 -6.50
N PHE A 74 14.65 8.56 -7.27
CA PHE A 74 14.25 9.82 -7.91
C PHE A 74 13.08 9.62 -8.87
N VAL A 75 13.14 8.62 -9.75
CA VAL A 75 12.06 8.29 -10.69
C VAL A 75 10.79 7.90 -9.93
N PHE A 76 10.87 7.05 -8.90
CA PHE A 76 9.73 6.64 -8.08
C PHE A 76 9.10 7.84 -7.35
N ALA A 77 9.91 8.78 -6.86
CA ALA A 77 9.43 10.02 -6.25
C ALA A 77 8.69 10.89 -7.25
N ARG A 78 9.24 11.05 -8.47
CA ARG A 78 8.61 11.84 -9.55
C ARG A 78 7.31 11.21 -10.05
N LEU A 79 7.25 9.91 -10.18
CA LEU A 79 6.04 9.16 -10.55
C LEU A 79 4.97 9.15 -9.44
N GLY A 80 5.30 9.70 -8.25
CA GLY A 80 4.36 9.84 -7.15
C GLY A 80 4.11 8.55 -6.37
N LEU A 81 4.97 7.52 -6.51
CA LEU A 81 4.84 6.27 -5.76
C LEU A 81 4.80 6.49 -4.23
N TYR A 82 5.45 7.56 -3.75
CA TYR A 82 5.47 7.95 -2.33
C TYR A 82 4.32 8.88 -1.93
N ARG A 83 3.53 9.38 -2.90
CA ARG A 83 2.33 10.20 -2.66
C ARG A 83 1.05 9.39 -2.67
N ALA A 84 1.07 8.21 -3.29
CA ALA A 84 -0.11 7.36 -3.39
C ALA A 84 -0.53 6.94 -1.97
N VAL A 85 -1.51 7.65 -1.44
CA VAL A 85 -2.31 7.16 -0.33
C VAL A 85 -2.92 5.85 -0.80
N LEU A 86 -2.67 4.78 -0.06
CA LEU A 86 -3.03 3.38 -0.35
C LEU A 86 -4.56 3.13 -0.52
N ARG A 87 -5.33 4.18 -0.79
CA ARG A 87 -6.79 4.20 -0.70
C ARG A 87 -7.50 3.54 -1.88
N PHE A 88 -6.92 3.60 -3.09
CA PHE A 88 -7.52 3.01 -4.29
C PHE A 88 -6.47 2.33 -5.18
N VAL A 89 -6.61 1.03 -5.48
CA VAL A 89 -5.90 0.40 -6.59
C VAL A 89 -6.62 0.79 -7.86
N SER A 90 -6.08 1.77 -8.48
CA SER A 90 -6.39 2.02 -9.87
C SER A 90 -5.36 1.29 -10.72
N PHE A 91 -5.75 0.81 -11.88
CA PHE A 91 -4.87 0.29 -12.94
C PHE A 91 -3.67 1.23 -13.19
N ARG A 92 -3.85 2.52 -12.90
CA ARG A 92 -2.80 3.54 -12.92
C ARG A 92 -1.59 3.23 -12.05
N VAL A 93 -1.76 2.57 -10.89
CA VAL A 93 -0.64 2.21 -9.98
C VAL A 93 0.24 1.12 -10.61
N LEU A 94 -0.36 0.14 -11.27
CA LEU A 94 0.38 -0.91 -11.97
C LEU A 94 1.22 -0.32 -13.12
N TRP A 95 0.64 0.59 -13.90
CA TRP A 95 1.37 1.32 -14.93
C TRP A 95 2.51 2.15 -14.36
N THR A 96 2.29 2.82 -13.23
CA THR A 96 3.34 3.61 -12.56
C THR A 96 4.50 2.73 -12.11
N ILE A 97 4.22 1.53 -11.57
CA ILE A 97 5.25 0.56 -11.19
C ILE A 97 5.99 0.07 -12.44
N ALA A 98 5.28 -0.32 -13.49
CA ALA A 98 5.88 -0.82 -14.72
C ALA A 98 6.78 0.25 -15.39
N LEU A 99 6.32 1.49 -15.46
CA LEU A 99 7.12 2.61 -15.99
C LEU A 99 8.34 2.91 -15.12
N GLY A 100 8.18 2.92 -13.81
CA GLY A 100 9.28 3.19 -12.88
C GLY A 100 10.36 2.11 -12.92
N THR A 101 9.95 0.83 -12.91
CA THR A 101 10.88 -0.31 -13.01
C THR A 101 11.51 -0.40 -14.40
N GLY A 102 10.76 -0.09 -15.46
CA GLY A 102 11.28 0.01 -16.82
C GLY A 102 12.34 1.09 -16.97
N ALA A 103 12.09 2.29 -16.45
CA ALA A 103 13.06 3.39 -16.44
C ALA A 103 14.32 3.03 -15.64
N SER A 104 14.17 2.38 -14.48
CA SER A 104 15.29 1.89 -13.68
C SER A 104 16.14 0.87 -14.44
N THR A 105 15.48 -0.07 -15.13
CA THR A 105 16.17 -1.09 -15.93
C THR A 105 16.90 -0.48 -17.14
N LEU A 106 16.29 0.48 -17.82
CA LEU A 106 16.92 1.20 -18.92
C LEU A 106 18.16 1.96 -18.42
N PHE A 107 18.05 2.62 -17.27
CA PHE A 107 19.19 3.30 -16.65
C PHE A 107 20.31 2.33 -16.28
N LEU A 108 19.97 1.14 -15.75
CA LEU A 108 20.93 0.07 -15.46
C LEU A 108 21.74 -0.30 -16.71
N VAL A 109 21.07 -0.52 -17.85
CA VAL A 109 21.72 -0.85 -19.11
C VAL A 109 22.64 0.27 -19.57
N MET A 110 22.14 1.51 -19.61
CA MET A 110 22.92 2.67 -20.03
C MET A 110 24.15 2.90 -19.14
N SER A 111 23.96 2.81 -17.83
CA SER A 111 25.05 3.01 -16.85
C SER A 111 26.10 1.89 -16.94
N SER A 112 25.70 0.65 -17.25
CA SER A 112 26.66 -0.46 -17.41
C SER A 112 27.61 -0.21 -18.58
N PHE A 113 27.14 0.37 -19.68
CA PHE A 113 28.01 0.80 -20.79
C PHE A 113 28.95 1.92 -20.37
N TYR A 114 28.45 2.94 -19.65
CA TYR A 114 29.26 4.07 -19.21
C TYR A 114 30.38 3.67 -18.25
N PHE A 115 30.07 2.82 -17.27
CA PHE A 115 31.07 2.34 -16.30
C PHE A 115 31.89 1.15 -16.79
N SER A 116 31.64 0.67 -18.01
CA SER A 116 32.29 -0.52 -18.57
C SER A 116 32.17 -1.73 -17.63
N VAL A 117 30.98 -1.93 -17.06
CA VAL A 117 30.66 -3.05 -16.19
C VAL A 117 30.05 -4.16 -17.04
N PHE A 118 30.57 -5.38 -16.87
CA PHE A 118 30.01 -6.54 -17.56
C PHE A 118 28.60 -6.86 -17.04
N LEU A 119 27.59 -6.62 -17.89
CA LEU A 119 26.19 -6.88 -17.60
C LEU A 119 25.63 -7.86 -18.64
N PRO A 120 25.50 -9.16 -18.31
CA PRO A 120 24.84 -10.12 -19.20
C PRO A 120 23.39 -9.69 -19.48
N ARG A 121 22.92 -9.82 -20.70
CA ARG A 121 21.53 -9.45 -21.09
C ARG A 121 20.47 -10.14 -20.23
N THR A 122 20.72 -11.36 -19.80
CA THR A 122 19.84 -12.13 -18.92
C THR A 122 19.70 -11.48 -17.54
N VAL A 123 20.79 -10.90 -17.00
CA VAL A 123 20.74 -10.17 -15.70
C VAL A 123 19.77 -8.99 -15.75
N THR A 124 19.74 -8.27 -16.88
CA THR A 124 18.81 -7.17 -17.09
C THR A 124 17.35 -7.62 -17.02
N ILE A 125 17.02 -8.74 -17.66
CA ILE A 125 15.66 -9.30 -17.66
C ILE A 125 15.27 -9.77 -16.26
N ILE A 126 16.18 -10.48 -15.57
CA ILE A 126 15.95 -10.94 -14.18
C ILE A 126 15.80 -9.76 -13.24
N TYR A 127 16.63 -8.73 -13.37
CA TYR A 127 16.52 -7.49 -12.59
C TYR A 127 15.14 -6.84 -12.77
N PHE A 128 14.68 -6.68 -14.01
CA PHE A 128 13.35 -6.14 -14.30
C PHE A 128 12.24 -6.96 -13.63
N ALA A 129 12.28 -8.29 -13.79
CA ALA A 129 11.30 -9.19 -13.18
C ALA A 129 11.30 -9.09 -11.66
N PHE A 130 12.46 -9.09 -11.02
CA PHE A 130 12.59 -8.92 -9.56
C PHE A 130 12.11 -7.55 -9.10
N MET A 131 12.41 -6.48 -9.85
CA MET A 131 11.93 -5.14 -9.52
C MET A 131 10.41 -5.05 -9.56
N VAL A 132 9.77 -5.61 -10.58
CA VAL A 132 8.30 -5.67 -10.65
C VAL A 132 7.73 -6.48 -9.49
N LEU A 133 8.34 -7.64 -9.19
CA LEU A 133 7.90 -8.52 -8.11
C LEU A 133 8.08 -7.86 -6.73
N PHE A 134 9.24 -7.30 -6.43
CA PHE A 134 9.54 -6.72 -5.12
C PHE A 134 8.80 -5.39 -4.91
N VAL A 135 8.95 -4.45 -5.83
CA VAL A 135 8.32 -3.13 -5.70
C VAL A 135 6.80 -3.23 -5.84
N GLY A 136 6.31 -4.03 -6.77
CA GLY A 136 4.88 -4.29 -6.95
C GLY A 136 4.30 -5.19 -5.87
N GLY A 137 4.94 -6.34 -5.63
CA GLY A 137 4.47 -7.36 -4.70
C GLY A 137 4.38 -6.86 -3.26
N VAL A 138 5.41 -6.18 -2.77
CA VAL A 138 5.38 -5.61 -1.40
C VAL A 138 4.25 -4.59 -1.26
N ARG A 139 4.05 -3.71 -2.24
CA ARG A 139 2.97 -2.72 -2.19
C ARG A 139 1.58 -3.37 -2.24
N LEU A 140 1.40 -4.39 -3.06
CA LEU A 140 0.15 -5.15 -3.12
C LEU A 140 -0.09 -5.94 -1.83
N PHE A 141 0.96 -6.55 -1.25
CA PHE A 141 0.90 -7.29 0.01
C PHE A 141 0.47 -6.39 1.17
N PHE A 142 1.16 -5.26 1.38
CA PHE A 142 0.78 -4.31 2.43
C PHE A 142 -0.65 -3.80 2.26
N ARG A 143 -1.08 -3.60 1.04
CA ARG A 143 -2.44 -3.20 0.76
C ARG A 143 -3.46 -4.30 1.07
N ALA A 144 -3.21 -5.54 0.65
CA ALA A 144 -4.08 -6.66 0.99
C ALA A 144 -4.22 -6.80 2.50
N LEU A 145 -3.10 -6.66 3.22
CA LEU A 145 -3.07 -6.68 4.68
C LEU A 145 -3.90 -5.55 5.30
N LEU A 146 -3.76 -4.32 4.80
CA LEU A 146 -4.53 -3.17 5.27
C LEU A 146 -6.03 -3.29 4.94
N ASN A 147 -6.40 -3.93 3.84
CA ASN A 147 -7.79 -4.18 3.51
C ASN A 147 -8.43 -5.21 4.45
N ILE A 148 -7.68 -6.23 4.85
CA ILE A 148 -8.15 -7.23 5.83
C ILE A 148 -8.37 -6.60 7.20
N THR A 149 -7.51 -5.67 7.62
CA THR A 149 -7.64 -4.98 8.92
C THR A 149 -8.68 -3.87 8.93
N ARG A 150 -9.13 -3.37 7.77
CA ARG A 150 -10.16 -2.33 7.64
C ARG A 150 -11.60 -2.84 7.71
N VAL A 151 -11.85 -4.08 8.12
CA VAL A 151 -13.21 -4.63 8.31
C VAL A 151 -13.94 -3.97 9.50
N VAL A 152 -13.29 -3.17 10.31
CA VAL A 152 -13.97 -2.37 11.36
C VAL A 152 -14.61 -1.15 10.71
N ARG A 153 -15.85 -1.32 10.22
CA ARG A 153 -16.68 -0.21 9.76
C ARG A 153 -17.00 0.68 10.96
N THR A 154 -16.86 1.97 10.80
CA THR A 154 -17.22 2.93 11.86
C THR A 154 -18.74 2.98 11.99
N PRO A 155 -19.31 2.65 13.17
CA PRO A 155 -20.74 2.79 13.37
C PRO A 155 -21.15 4.28 13.33
N VAL A 156 -22.20 4.58 12.57
CA VAL A 156 -22.73 5.93 12.46
C VAL A 156 -24.24 5.94 12.69
N ILE A 157 -24.75 7.04 13.21
CA ILE A 157 -26.18 7.30 13.36
C ILE A 157 -26.56 8.32 12.27
N ILE A 158 -27.67 8.05 11.56
CA ILE A 158 -28.18 8.95 10.53
C ILE A 158 -29.29 9.79 11.15
N TYR A 159 -29.14 11.14 11.08
CA TYR A 159 -30.19 12.06 11.48
C TYR A 159 -31.14 12.29 10.31
N GLY A 160 -32.42 11.99 10.52
CA GLY A 160 -33.49 12.03 9.53
C GLY A 160 -33.77 10.69 8.91
N ALA A 161 -34.95 10.11 9.16
CA ALA A 161 -35.43 8.83 8.63
C ALA A 161 -36.26 8.99 7.33
N GLY A 162 -36.28 10.19 6.76
CA GLY A 162 -36.96 10.52 5.52
C GLY A 162 -36.28 9.93 4.26
N ALA A 163 -36.71 10.37 3.10
CA ALA A 163 -36.18 9.87 1.80
C ALA A 163 -34.67 10.06 1.66
N ALA A 164 -34.14 11.23 2.06
CA ALA A 164 -32.70 11.54 2.01
C ALA A 164 -31.88 10.65 2.95
N GLY A 165 -32.36 10.40 4.17
CA GLY A 165 -31.69 9.52 5.12
C GLY A 165 -31.61 8.07 4.62
N ARG A 166 -32.66 7.57 3.98
CA ARG A 166 -32.69 6.24 3.37
C ARG A 166 -31.72 6.13 2.19
N GLN A 167 -31.63 7.16 1.34
CA GLN A 167 -30.61 7.19 0.28
C GLN A 167 -29.19 7.22 0.83
N LEU A 168 -28.95 8.01 1.89
CA LEU A 168 -27.66 8.04 2.58
C LEU A 168 -27.32 6.66 3.17
N GLN A 169 -28.28 5.98 3.81
CA GLN A 169 -28.09 4.62 4.31
C GLN A 169 -27.65 3.67 3.20
N MET A 170 -28.33 3.67 2.06
CA MET A 170 -27.95 2.82 0.91
C MET A 170 -26.53 3.13 0.42
N ALA A 171 -26.18 4.40 0.32
CA ALA A 171 -24.83 4.82 -0.08
C ALA A 171 -23.77 4.37 0.94
N LEU A 172 -24.03 4.47 2.24
CA LEU A 172 -23.14 4.02 3.31
C LEU A 172 -23.00 2.49 3.34
N LEU A 173 -24.06 1.74 3.09
CA LEU A 173 -24.02 0.27 3.03
C LEU A 173 -23.22 -0.23 1.83
N GLN A 174 -23.21 0.50 0.70
CA GLN A 174 -22.35 0.19 -0.45
C GLN A 174 -20.88 0.57 -0.17
N GLY A 175 -20.63 1.50 0.76
CA GLY A 175 -19.30 1.88 1.22
C GLY A 175 -18.71 0.87 2.20
N ASN A 176 -17.38 0.89 2.36
CA ASN A 176 -16.67 0.02 3.30
C ASN A 176 -16.17 0.76 4.56
N GLU A 177 -16.52 2.03 4.71
CA GLU A 177 -15.93 2.91 5.74
C GLU A 177 -16.87 3.09 6.94
N PHE A 178 -18.18 3.18 6.67
CA PHE A 178 -19.20 3.44 7.67
C PHE A 178 -20.29 2.36 7.67
N TYR A 179 -20.87 2.12 8.83
CA TYR A 179 -22.02 1.22 8.99
C TYR A 179 -23.12 1.93 9.78
N PRO A 180 -24.29 2.19 9.18
CA PRO A 180 -25.41 2.83 9.88
C PRO A 180 -26.05 1.86 10.87
N VAL A 181 -26.02 2.20 12.16
CA VAL A 181 -26.55 1.38 13.25
C VAL A 181 -27.97 1.79 13.65
N ALA A 182 -28.30 3.08 13.50
CA ALA A 182 -29.62 3.60 13.88
C ALA A 182 -29.95 4.88 13.09
N PHE A 183 -31.23 5.22 13.05
CA PHE A 183 -31.73 6.54 12.67
C PHE A 183 -32.18 7.30 13.90
N VAL A 184 -32.08 8.62 13.83
CA VAL A 184 -32.69 9.54 14.76
C VAL A 184 -33.60 10.48 13.97
N ASP A 185 -34.83 10.63 14.39
CA ASP A 185 -35.80 11.54 13.75
C ASP A 185 -36.62 12.24 14.82
N ASP A 186 -37.01 13.51 14.57
CA ASP A 186 -37.86 14.27 15.43
C ASP A 186 -39.35 13.96 15.23
N ASP A 187 -39.69 13.37 14.07
CA ASP A 187 -41.06 12.93 13.77
C ASP A 187 -41.42 11.69 14.59
N THR A 188 -42.33 11.90 15.55
CA THR A 188 -42.82 10.81 16.42
C THR A 188 -43.52 9.68 15.67
N ALA A 189 -44.06 9.97 14.47
CA ALA A 189 -44.70 8.96 13.63
C ALA A 189 -43.70 7.95 13.08
N MET A 190 -42.41 8.31 13.00
CA MET A 190 -41.35 7.43 12.49
C MET A 190 -40.67 6.61 13.59
N HIS A 191 -40.94 6.90 14.87
CA HIS A 191 -40.27 6.20 15.97
C HIS A 191 -40.69 4.72 16.04
N GLY A 192 -39.70 3.86 16.28
CA GLY A 192 -39.91 2.39 16.39
C GLY A 192 -39.95 1.65 15.04
N TYR A 193 -40.00 2.34 13.92
CA TYR A 193 -39.87 1.69 12.62
C TYR A 193 -38.45 1.16 12.39
N GLN A 194 -38.33 0.07 11.66
CA GLN A 194 -37.07 -0.47 11.17
C GLN A 194 -36.92 -0.16 9.68
N LEU A 195 -35.86 0.55 9.34
CA LEU A 195 -35.48 0.88 7.96
C LEU A 195 -34.23 0.08 7.57
N GLN A 196 -34.41 -0.95 6.75
CA GLN A 196 -33.32 -1.80 6.28
C GLN A 196 -32.38 -2.30 7.40
N GLY A 197 -32.96 -2.73 8.53
CA GLY A 197 -32.23 -3.29 9.66
C GLY A 197 -31.74 -2.27 10.71
N ALA A 198 -31.90 -0.96 10.47
CA ALA A 198 -31.62 0.08 11.44
C ALA A 198 -32.92 0.64 12.05
N SER A 199 -33.00 0.75 13.37
CA SER A 199 -34.18 1.26 14.11
C SER A 199 -34.18 2.76 14.17
N VAL A 200 -35.37 3.37 14.10
CA VAL A 200 -35.56 4.82 14.27
C VAL A 200 -35.84 5.15 15.74
N HIS A 201 -35.05 6.03 16.30
CA HIS A 201 -35.13 6.45 17.70
C HIS A 201 -35.35 7.96 17.83
N PRO A 202 -35.99 8.42 18.91
CA PRO A 202 -36.07 9.83 19.24
C PRO A 202 -34.71 10.39 19.69
N LEU A 203 -34.45 11.67 19.41
CA LEU A 203 -33.20 12.36 19.71
C LEU A 203 -32.80 12.27 21.20
N HIS A 204 -33.77 12.39 22.11
CA HIS A 204 -33.51 12.39 23.56
C HIS A 204 -32.85 11.10 24.08
N LYS A 205 -33.02 9.98 23.37
CA LYS A 205 -32.42 8.68 23.76
C LYS A 205 -30.91 8.65 23.64
N PHE A 206 -30.31 9.50 22.80
CA PHE A 206 -28.88 9.56 22.56
C PHE A 206 -28.18 10.73 23.28
N LEU A 207 -28.94 11.68 23.87
CA LEU A 207 -28.39 12.80 24.62
C LEU A 207 -28.08 12.44 26.09
N LEU A 208 -28.44 11.22 26.52
CA LEU A 208 -28.27 10.74 27.91
C LEU A 208 -27.16 9.70 28.07
N CYS A 209 -26.29 9.49 27.08
CA CYS A 209 -25.14 8.60 27.17
C CYS A 209 -23.81 9.34 27.20
#